data_2ffaa5be1bf1a442b738dfb325bb44ce
#
_entry.id   2ffaa5be1bf1a442b738dfb325bb44ce
#
_cell.length_a   1.000
_cell.length_b   1.000
_cell.length_c   1.000
_cell.angle_alpha   90.00
_cell.angle_beta   90.00
_cell.angle_gamma   90.00
#
_symmetry.space_group_name_H-M   'P 1'
#
loop_
_entity.id
_entity.type
_entity.pdbx_description
1 polymer ?
#
loop_
_entity_poly.entity_id
_entity_poly.type
_entity_poly.pdbx_seq_one_letter_code
_entity_poly.pdbx_strand_id
1 'polypeptide(L)'
;MKKNIFTLLILVGICLGMTSCELFGLSYAYSFKNEPGKDFDTLNCNAYEFIESRADNDLTLMYEAINRAGLKDLFEAEDYTYFILKNDQWDDYMSTAKYSCIQDIPVSELRTYILGYIVHGKYTSKDVTNPIYLESMNGVQIMRMYKTQTAPTSSQNLNSLVAGWVNPDGGVYQRGCITSNLVCTNGVVHILSSRLIIVV
;
A
#
# COMPACT_ATOMS: atom_id res chain seq x y z
N MET A 1 -49.52 32.75 1.29
CA MET A 1 -49.24 31.33 0.97
C MET A 1 -48.07 31.05 0.04
N LYS A 2 -47.56 32.00 -0.75
CA LYS A 2 -46.43 31.77 -1.69
C LYS A 2 -45.02 31.74 -1.03
N LYS A 3 -44.82 32.35 0.16
CA LYS A 3 -43.51 32.40 0.84
C LYS A 3 -43.06 31.07 1.46
N ASN A 4 -43.98 30.23 1.90
CA ASN A 4 -43.65 28.97 2.57
C ASN A 4 -43.25 27.84 1.61
N ILE A 5 -43.68 27.91 0.37
CA ILE A 5 -43.32 26.90 -0.68
C ILE A 5 -41.88 27.06 -1.10
N PHE A 6 -41.38 28.34 -1.18
CA PHE A 6 -39.99 28.58 -1.59
C PHE A 6 -38.98 28.13 -0.51
N THR A 7 -39.34 28.32 0.76
CA THR A 7 -38.51 27.85 1.92
C THR A 7 -38.49 26.33 2.00
N LEU A 8 -39.59 25.65 1.68
CA LEU A 8 -39.69 24.21 1.67
C LEU A 8 -38.85 23.58 0.50
N LEU A 9 -38.86 24.22 -0.66
CA LEU A 9 -38.06 23.79 -1.81
C LEU A 9 -36.54 23.94 -1.58
N ILE A 10 -36.12 24.96 -0.84
CA ILE A 10 -34.70 25.16 -0.48
C ILE A 10 -34.27 24.10 0.55
N LEU A 11 -35.13 23.76 1.53
CA LEU A 11 -34.82 22.73 2.51
C LEU A 11 -34.73 21.31 1.88
N VAL A 12 -35.57 21.00 0.91
CA VAL A 12 -35.55 19.73 0.19
C VAL A 12 -34.31 19.65 -0.73
N GLY A 13 -33.90 20.78 -1.34
CA GLY A 13 -32.68 20.87 -2.15
C GLY A 13 -31.39 20.64 -1.34
N ILE A 14 -31.37 21.05 -0.07
CA ILE A 14 -30.19 20.84 0.82
C ILE A 14 -30.11 19.38 1.30
N CYS A 15 -31.25 18.71 1.50
CA CYS A 15 -31.24 17.28 1.89
C CYS A 15 -30.85 16.33 0.75
N LEU A 16 -30.98 16.72 -0.51
CA LEU A 16 -30.59 15.90 -1.66
C LEU A 16 -29.10 16.08 -2.07
N GLY A 17 -28.41 17.06 -1.50
CA GLY A 17 -26.97 17.31 -1.74
C GLY A 17 -26.02 16.55 -0.83
N MET A 18 -26.52 15.76 0.11
CA MET A 18 -25.71 14.93 1.02
C MET A 18 -25.75 13.44 0.67
N THR A 19 -26.02 13.08 -0.55
CA THR A 19 -25.65 11.75 -1.00
C THR A 19 -24.14 11.75 -1.23
N SER A 20 -23.44 11.36 -0.20
CA SER A 20 -22.07 10.96 -0.15
C SER A 20 -21.67 10.33 -1.49
N CYS A 21 -20.61 10.85 -2.07
CA CYS A 21 -19.89 10.18 -3.15
C CYS A 21 -19.46 8.80 -2.65
N GLU A 22 -20.27 7.80 -2.80
CA GLU A 22 -19.83 6.42 -2.90
C GLU A 22 -19.22 6.22 -4.29
N LEU A 23 -18.06 6.85 -4.48
CA LEU A 23 -17.25 6.63 -5.67
C LEU A 23 -16.53 5.30 -5.45
N PHE A 24 -16.98 4.27 -6.15
CA PHE A 24 -16.34 2.95 -6.26
C PHE A 24 -16.21 2.08 -5.01
N GLY A 25 -17.17 2.07 -4.10
CA GLY A 25 -17.16 1.10 -2.99
C GLY A 25 -15.95 1.21 -2.04
N LEU A 26 -15.13 2.22 -2.21
CA LEU A 26 -14.04 2.57 -1.31
C LEU A 26 -14.59 3.51 -0.24
N SER A 27 -15.38 2.96 0.69
CA SER A 27 -15.49 3.61 1.98
C SER A 27 -14.08 3.68 2.56
N TYR A 28 -13.63 4.87 2.92
CA TYR A 28 -12.43 5.02 3.75
C TYR A 28 -12.69 4.23 5.04
N ALA A 29 -12.31 2.96 5.03
CA ALA A 29 -12.43 2.09 6.19
C ALA A 29 -11.39 2.51 7.24
N TYR A 30 -11.60 3.64 7.88
CA TYR A 30 -10.92 4.05 9.10
C TYR A 30 -11.48 3.31 10.32
N SER A 31 -11.91 2.08 10.14
CA SER A 31 -12.12 1.18 11.25
C SER A 31 -11.94 -0.27 10.81
N PHE A 32 -10.69 -0.66 10.61
CA PHE A 32 -10.38 -2.07 10.74
C PHE A 32 -10.58 -2.46 12.22
N LYS A 33 -11.82 -2.71 12.62
CA LYS A 33 -12.06 -3.60 13.73
C LYS A 33 -11.57 -4.96 13.24
N ASN A 34 -10.37 -5.35 13.65
CA ASN A 34 -9.90 -6.73 13.51
C ASN A 34 -10.83 -7.61 14.34
N GLU A 35 -11.97 -7.99 13.78
CA GLU A 35 -12.81 -9.01 14.37
C GLU A 35 -12.06 -10.35 14.19
N PRO A 36 -11.75 -11.05 15.28
CA PRO A 36 -11.08 -12.34 15.18
C PRO A 36 -11.92 -13.30 14.30
N GLY A 37 -11.34 -13.78 13.21
CA GLY A 37 -11.96 -14.78 12.34
C GLY A 37 -12.65 -14.25 11.07
N LYS A 38 -12.78 -12.94 10.87
CA LYS A 38 -13.28 -12.40 9.60
C LYS A 38 -12.18 -12.44 8.53
N ASP A 39 -12.48 -12.95 7.37
CA ASP A 39 -11.57 -12.87 6.23
C ASP A 39 -11.47 -11.42 5.72
N PHE A 40 -10.33 -11.08 5.14
CA PHE A 40 -10.16 -9.78 4.53
C PHE A 40 -11.06 -9.66 3.30
N ASP A 41 -11.69 -8.50 3.12
CA ASP A 41 -12.44 -8.23 1.90
C ASP A 41 -11.48 -8.22 0.71
N THR A 42 -11.80 -8.99 -0.32
CA THR A 42 -11.02 -9.01 -1.55
C THR A 42 -11.42 -7.83 -2.42
N LEU A 43 -10.45 -7.08 -2.91
CA LEU A 43 -10.65 -6.05 -3.91
C LEU A 43 -10.98 -6.71 -5.25
N ASN A 44 -11.93 -6.15 -5.99
CA ASN A 44 -12.33 -6.66 -7.31
C ASN A 44 -11.39 -6.17 -8.43
N CYS A 45 -10.10 -6.04 -8.13
CA CYS A 45 -9.09 -5.60 -9.06
C CYS A 45 -7.75 -6.29 -8.76
N ASN A 46 -6.84 -6.33 -9.74
CA ASN A 46 -5.48 -6.77 -9.52
C ASN A 46 -4.61 -5.66 -8.88
N ALA A 47 -3.37 -5.99 -8.50
CA ALA A 47 -2.48 -5.03 -7.83
C ALA A 47 -2.12 -3.83 -8.73
N TYR A 48 -1.95 -4.04 -10.05
CA TYR A 48 -1.71 -2.95 -10.98
C TYR A 48 -2.90 -2.01 -11.09
N GLU A 49 -4.11 -2.54 -11.29
CA GLU A 49 -5.35 -1.77 -11.36
C GLU A 49 -5.63 -0.99 -10.06
N PHE A 50 -5.32 -1.59 -8.91
CA PHE A 50 -5.38 -0.88 -7.63
C PHE A 50 -4.48 0.36 -7.62
N ILE A 51 -3.22 0.22 -8.06
CA ILE A 51 -2.27 1.34 -8.11
C ILE A 51 -2.72 2.37 -9.14
N GLU A 52 -3.15 1.94 -10.33
CA GLU A 52 -3.65 2.80 -11.41
C GLU A 52 -4.86 3.64 -10.95
N SER A 53 -5.79 3.04 -10.21
CA SER A 53 -6.97 3.73 -9.68
C SER A 53 -6.63 4.88 -8.71
N ARG A 54 -5.40 4.92 -8.21
CA ARG A 54 -4.88 5.93 -7.29
C ARG A 54 -3.76 6.78 -7.90
N ALA A 55 -3.52 6.64 -9.21
CA ALA A 55 -2.45 7.35 -9.91
C ALA A 55 -2.64 8.88 -9.90
N ASP A 56 -3.88 9.37 -9.83
CA ASP A 56 -4.18 10.80 -9.71
C ASP A 56 -4.15 11.32 -8.25
N ASN A 57 -3.73 10.50 -7.30
CA ASN A 57 -3.75 10.82 -5.89
C ASN A 57 -2.38 10.58 -5.22
N ASP A 58 -2.28 9.53 -4.41
CA ASP A 58 -1.11 9.27 -3.55
C ASP A 58 -0.15 8.19 -4.09
N LEU A 59 -0.49 7.53 -5.20
CA LEU A 59 0.33 6.51 -5.88
C LEU A 59 0.80 6.90 -7.29
N THR A 60 0.77 8.20 -7.64
CA THR A 60 1.19 8.71 -8.95
C THR A 60 2.60 8.26 -9.32
N LEU A 61 3.56 8.48 -8.41
CA LEU A 61 4.97 8.16 -8.67
C LEU A 61 5.21 6.64 -8.69
N MET A 62 4.47 5.87 -7.92
CA MET A 62 4.54 4.41 -7.97
C MET A 62 4.03 3.87 -9.32
N TYR A 63 2.90 4.37 -9.79
CA TYR A 63 2.34 4.02 -11.09
C TYR A 63 3.30 4.36 -12.24
N GLU A 64 3.87 5.56 -12.21
CA GLU A 64 4.85 6.02 -13.19
C GLU A 64 6.12 5.16 -13.17
N ALA A 65 6.62 4.83 -11.99
CA ALA A 65 7.81 4.00 -11.80
C ALA A 65 7.62 2.57 -12.33
N ILE A 66 6.48 1.94 -12.07
CA ILE A 66 6.14 0.59 -12.58
C ILE A 66 6.13 0.59 -14.11
N ASN A 67 5.47 1.57 -14.73
CA ASN A 67 5.37 1.66 -16.19
C ASN A 67 6.74 1.91 -16.82
N ARG A 68 7.53 2.83 -16.27
CA ARG A 68 8.88 3.12 -16.74
C ARG A 68 9.83 1.92 -16.60
N ALA A 69 9.73 1.17 -15.50
CA ALA A 69 10.52 -0.03 -15.26
C ALA A 69 10.09 -1.24 -16.10
N GLY A 70 8.95 -1.16 -16.81
CA GLY A 70 8.39 -2.28 -17.58
C GLY A 70 8.00 -3.45 -16.67
N LEU A 71 7.39 -3.16 -15.53
CA LEU A 71 6.99 -4.16 -14.52
C LEU A 71 5.48 -4.38 -14.44
N LYS A 72 4.70 -3.80 -15.36
CA LYS A 72 3.24 -3.96 -15.39
C LYS A 72 2.83 -5.44 -15.29
N ASP A 73 3.37 -6.29 -16.15
CA ASP A 73 3.03 -7.71 -16.22
C ASP A 73 3.28 -8.42 -14.86
N LEU A 74 4.30 -8.00 -14.11
CA LEU A 74 4.58 -8.55 -12.78
C LEU A 74 3.52 -8.13 -11.75
N PHE A 75 2.99 -6.92 -11.85
CA PHE A 75 1.91 -6.44 -10.98
C PHE A 75 0.54 -6.98 -11.38
N GLU A 76 0.39 -7.55 -12.57
CA GLU A 76 -0.78 -8.28 -13.03
C GLU A 76 -0.66 -9.79 -12.78
N ALA A 77 0.57 -10.30 -12.55
CA ALA A 77 0.84 -11.72 -12.30
C ALA A 77 0.27 -12.20 -10.95
N GLU A 78 -0.03 -13.48 -10.87
CA GLU A 78 -0.57 -14.09 -9.67
C GLU A 78 0.50 -14.47 -8.65
N ASP A 79 0.08 -14.58 -7.40
CA ASP A 79 0.85 -15.15 -6.29
C ASP A 79 2.04 -14.30 -5.82
N TYR A 80 1.79 -12.98 -5.65
CA TYR A 80 2.77 -12.06 -5.10
C TYR A 80 2.22 -11.24 -3.94
N THR A 81 3.14 -10.78 -3.09
CA THR A 81 2.90 -9.72 -2.09
C THR A 81 3.72 -8.50 -2.46
N TYR A 82 3.06 -7.36 -2.52
CA TYR A 82 3.62 -6.08 -2.94
C TYR A 82 3.64 -5.10 -1.78
N PHE A 83 4.82 -4.55 -1.49
CA PHE A 83 5.00 -3.46 -0.54
C PHE A 83 5.05 -2.14 -1.31
N ILE A 84 4.00 -1.32 -1.19
CA ILE A 84 3.81 -0.13 -2.02
C ILE A 84 4.30 1.11 -1.29
N LEU A 85 4.95 2.00 -2.04
CA LEU A 85 5.37 3.32 -1.63
C LEU A 85 4.42 4.38 -2.17
N LYS A 86 4.08 5.37 -1.33
CA LYS A 86 3.33 6.56 -1.74
C LYS A 86 4.27 7.63 -2.32
N ASN A 87 3.68 8.71 -2.82
CA ASN A 87 4.42 9.80 -3.45
C ASN A 87 5.49 10.40 -2.52
N ASP A 88 5.16 10.66 -1.24
CA ASP A 88 6.10 11.22 -0.26
C ASP A 88 7.35 10.36 -0.04
N GLN A 89 7.22 9.05 -0.18
CA GLN A 89 8.32 8.10 -0.04
C GLN A 89 9.19 8.02 -1.29
N TRP A 90 8.60 8.19 -2.46
CA TRP A 90 9.31 8.35 -3.72
C TRP A 90 10.09 9.67 -3.76
N ASP A 91 9.48 10.76 -3.28
CA ASP A 91 10.15 12.06 -3.16
C ASP A 91 11.37 11.97 -2.23
N ASP A 92 11.25 11.26 -1.09
CA ASP A 92 12.39 11.01 -0.19
C ASP A 92 13.49 10.17 -0.86
N TYR A 93 13.12 9.15 -1.65
CA TYR A 93 14.09 8.36 -2.42
C TYR A 93 14.82 9.23 -3.45
N MET A 94 14.09 9.95 -4.28
CA MET A 94 14.66 10.79 -5.33
C MET A 94 15.56 11.89 -4.74
N SER A 95 15.12 12.54 -3.67
CA SER A 95 15.90 13.55 -2.97
C SER A 95 17.23 12.99 -2.44
N THR A 96 17.21 11.80 -1.84
CA THR A 96 18.39 11.12 -1.32
C THR A 96 19.36 10.72 -2.43
N ALA A 97 18.82 10.18 -3.53
CA ALA A 97 19.60 9.72 -4.69
C ALA A 97 19.97 10.85 -5.66
N LYS A 98 19.49 12.09 -5.41
CA LYS A 98 19.71 13.29 -6.22
C LYS A 98 19.10 13.22 -7.62
N TYR A 99 17.94 12.60 -7.74
CA TYR A 99 17.10 12.63 -8.94
C TYR A 99 16.02 13.71 -8.81
N SER A 100 15.64 14.36 -9.91
CA SER A 100 14.60 15.39 -9.92
C SER A 100 13.21 14.80 -10.19
N CYS A 101 13.15 13.67 -10.87
CA CYS A 101 11.90 12.97 -11.21
C CYS A 101 12.16 11.47 -11.50
N ILE A 102 11.12 10.69 -11.63
CA ILE A 102 11.20 9.26 -11.95
C ILE A 102 11.95 9.01 -13.28
N GLN A 103 11.83 9.93 -14.25
CA GLN A 103 12.47 9.82 -15.56
C GLN A 103 13.99 9.93 -15.50
N ASP A 104 14.56 10.56 -14.49
CA ASP A 104 16.01 10.69 -14.30
C ASP A 104 16.64 9.39 -13.77
N ILE A 105 15.86 8.52 -13.16
CA ILE A 105 16.35 7.27 -12.59
C ILE A 105 16.69 6.28 -13.72
N PRO A 106 17.89 5.70 -13.75
CA PRO A 106 18.22 4.63 -14.68
C PRO A 106 17.22 3.47 -14.59
N VAL A 107 16.71 2.98 -15.72
CA VAL A 107 15.67 1.93 -15.74
C VAL A 107 16.10 0.67 -14.99
N SER A 108 17.37 0.28 -15.09
CA SER A 108 17.91 -0.88 -14.34
C SER A 108 17.87 -0.68 -12.84
N GLU A 109 18.23 0.50 -12.35
CA GLU A 109 18.19 0.87 -10.95
C GLU A 109 16.75 0.89 -10.44
N LEU A 110 15.86 1.58 -11.16
CA LEU A 110 14.44 1.67 -10.85
C LEU A 110 13.80 0.28 -10.76
N ARG A 111 14.14 -0.59 -11.72
CA ARG A 111 13.67 -1.97 -11.75
C ARG A 111 14.15 -2.75 -10.53
N THR A 112 15.44 -2.70 -10.21
CA THR A 112 16.03 -3.37 -9.03
C THR A 112 15.40 -2.85 -7.74
N TYR A 113 15.19 -1.53 -7.67
CA TYR A 113 14.57 -0.89 -6.53
C TYR A 113 13.15 -1.40 -6.30
N ILE A 114 12.28 -1.38 -7.31
CA ILE A 114 10.90 -1.87 -7.21
C ILE A 114 10.84 -3.36 -6.88
N LEU A 115 11.66 -4.19 -7.54
CA LEU A 115 11.72 -5.62 -7.30
C LEU A 115 12.11 -5.97 -5.86
N GLY A 116 12.81 -5.09 -5.18
CA GLY A 116 13.12 -5.22 -3.76
C GLY A 116 11.90 -5.17 -2.86
N TYR A 117 10.80 -4.59 -3.29
CA TYR A 117 9.53 -4.49 -2.54
C TYR A 117 8.51 -5.57 -2.90
N ILE A 118 8.91 -6.57 -3.67
CA ILE A 118 8.01 -7.65 -4.12
C ILE A 118 8.56 -8.99 -3.64
N VAL A 119 7.70 -9.83 -3.12
CA VAL A 119 8.01 -11.21 -2.74
C VAL A 119 7.01 -12.16 -3.36
N HIS A 120 7.44 -13.37 -3.69
CA HIS A 120 6.55 -14.42 -4.18
C HIS A 120 5.70 -14.98 -3.03
N GLY A 121 4.44 -15.29 -3.33
CA GLY A 121 3.43 -15.77 -2.37
C GLY A 121 2.51 -14.67 -1.84
N LYS A 122 1.32 -15.07 -1.42
CA LYS A 122 0.26 -14.19 -0.86
C LYS A 122 0.33 -14.21 0.66
N TYR A 123 0.90 -13.16 1.25
CA TYR A 123 1.07 -13.06 2.70
C TYR A 123 0.20 -11.94 3.27
N THR A 124 -0.72 -12.30 4.14
CA THR A 124 -1.51 -11.39 4.96
C THR A 124 -1.00 -11.37 6.40
N SER A 125 -1.52 -10.50 7.23
CA SER A 125 -1.20 -10.51 8.67
C SER A 125 -1.65 -11.80 9.37
N LYS A 126 -2.56 -12.59 8.79
CA LYS A 126 -2.96 -13.90 9.33
C LYS A 126 -1.85 -14.94 9.18
N ASP A 127 -1.10 -14.87 8.08
CA ASP A 127 -0.02 -15.82 7.77
C ASP A 127 1.23 -15.57 8.62
N VAL A 128 1.34 -14.36 9.22
CA VAL A 128 2.48 -13.94 10.02
C VAL A 128 2.22 -14.21 11.51
N THR A 129 2.30 -15.44 11.94
CA THR A 129 2.20 -15.82 13.37
C THR A 129 3.53 -15.63 14.10
N ASN A 130 4.65 -15.88 13.42
CA ASN A 130 6.03 -15.61 13.84
C ASN A 130 6.70 -14.76 12.76
N PRO A 131 7.84 -14.13 13.03
CA PRO A 131 8.62 -13.47 11.98
C PRO A 131 8.93 -14.44 10.83
N ILE A 132 8.57 -14.06 9.60
CA ILE A 132 8.87 -14.80 8.39
C ILE A 132 9.91 -14.04 7.57
N TYR A 133 10.71 -14.77 6.81
CA TYR A 133 11.80 -14.24 5.98
C TYR A 133 11.59 -14.69 4.55
N LEU A 134 11.49 -13.75 3.64
CA LEU A 134 11.10 -13.96 2.26
C LEU A 134 12.14 -13.34 1.33
N GLU A 135 12.58 -14.07 0.34
CA GLU A 135 13.47 -13.54 -0.69
C GLU A 135 12.70 -12.54 -1.56
N SER A 136 13.25 -11.33 -1.75
CA SER A 136 12.64 -10.36 -2.64
C SER A 136 12.97 -10.66 -4.10
N MET A 137 12.14 -10.16 -5.00
CA MET A 137 12.26 -10.42 -6.44
C MET A 137 13.51 -9.82 -7.09
N ASN A 138 14.26 -8.95 -6.40
CA ASN A 138 15.57 -8.51 -6.88
C ASN A 138 16.70 -9.53 -6.62
N GLY A 139 16.42 -10.63 -5.87
CA GLY A 139 17.38 -11.69 -5.60
C GLY A 139 18.53 -11.30 -4.64
N VAL A 140 18.49 -10.10 -4.08
CA VAL A 140 19.59 -9.57 -3.23
C VAL A 140 19.19 -9.50 -1.77
N GLN A 141 17.91 -9.32 -1.52
CA GLN A 141 17.44 -8.93 -0.20
C GLN A 141 16.46 -9.91 0.40
N ILE A 142 16.52 -10.05 1.72
CA ILE A 142 15.56 -10.84 2.49
C ILE A 142 14.59 -9.88 3.17
N MET A 143 13.32 -9.95 2.78
CA MET A 143 12.23 -9.25 3.44
C MET A 143 11.81 -10.00 4.70
N ARG A 144 11.82 -9.32 5.83
CA ARG A 144 11.31 -9.83 7.09
C ARG A 144 9.92 -9.24 7.34
N MET A 145 8.93 -10.08 7.55
CA MET A 145 7.60 -9.66 7.97
C MET A 145 7.30 -10.17 9.38
N TYR A 146 6.70 -9.34 10.23
CA TYR A 146 6.24 -9.73 11.56
C TYR A 146 5.13 -8.79 12.05
N LYS A 147 4.41 -9.20 13.08
CA LYS A 147 3.44 -8.36 13.78
C LYS A 147 4.06 -7.77 15.04
N THR A 148 3.81 -6.48 15.27
CA THR A 148 4.22 -5.87 16.54
C THR A 148 3.36 -6.43 17.66
N GLN A 149 4.04 -6.93 18.70
CA GLN A 149 3.42 -7.19 19.97
C GLN A 149 3.63 -5.96 20.84
N THR A 150 2.70 -5.02 20.79
CA THR A 150 2.78 -3.87 21.70
C THR A 150 2.22 -4.23 23.06
N ALA A 151 2.90 -3.76 24.11
CA ALA A 151 2.48 -3.90 25.48
C ALA A 151 1.03 -3.39 25.70
N PRO A 152 0.29 -3.95 26.67
CA PRO A 152 -1.16 -3.74 26.83
C PRO A 152 -1.59 -2.32 27.16
N THR A 153 -0.70 -1.35 27.18
CA THR A 153 -0.98 0.06 27.52
C THR A 153 -1.22 0.98 26.33
N SER A 154 -1.00 0.55 25.08
CA SER A 154 -1.34 1.37 23.91
C SER A 154 -2.24 0.59 22.94
N SER A 155 -3.51 0.95 22.94
CA SER A 155 -4.54 0.32 22.10
C SER A 155 -4.37 0.55 20.59
N GLN A 156 -3.39 1.33 20.17
CA GLN A 156 -3.30 1.82 18.79
C GLN A 156 -2.42 0.98 17.86
N ASN A 157 -1.62 0.02 18.35
CA ASN A 157 -0.64 -0.70 17.54
C ASN A 157 -0.61 -2.22 17.71
N LEU A 158 -1.67 -2.80 18.30
CA LEU A 158 -1.78 -4.25 18.43
C LEU A 158 -1.92 -4.89 17.05
N ASN A 159 -1.00 -5.80 16.73
CA ASN A 159 -0.96 -6.57 15.48
C ASN A 159 -0.68 -5.76 14.21
N SER A 160 -0.06 -4.58 14.30
CA SER A 160 0.39 -3.87 13.10
C SER A 160 1.43 -4.69 12.37
N LEU A 161 1.23 -4.88 11.08
CA LEU A 161 2.20 -5.56 10.23
C LEU A 161 3.41 -4.64 10.02
N VAL A 162 4.58 -5.21 10.15
CA VAL A 162 5.87 -4.56 9.91
C VAL A 162 6.61 -5.35 8.86
N ALA A 163 7.11 -4.66 7.84
CA ALA A 163 8.03 -5.21 6.87
C ALA A 163 9.41 -4.56 7.02
N GLY A 164 10.44 -5.31 6.71
CA GLY A 164 11.80 -4.81 6.84
C GLY A 164 12.80 -5.66 6.08
N TRP A 165 14.03 -5.18 6.04
CA TRP A 165 15.17 -5.82 5.43
C TRP A 165 16.07 -6.42 6.47
N VAL A 166 16.66 -7.56 6.14
CA VAL A 166 17.80 -8.12 6.85
C VAL A 166 19.06 -7.86 6.03
N ASN A 167 19.96 -7.06 6.57
CA ASN A 167 21.26 -6.85 5.98
C ASN A 167 22.16 -8.08 6.15
N PRO A 168 23.19 -8.25 5.30
CA PRO A 168 24.19 -9.32 5.45
C PRO A 168 24.94 -9.28 6.80
N ASP A 169 25.05 -8.10 7.42
CA ASP A 169 25.66 -7.90 8.76
C ASP A 169 24.69 -8.18 9.92
N GLY A 170 23.45 -8.60 9.61
CA GLY A 170 22.40 -8.90 10.60
C GLY A 170 21.60 -7.69 11.07
N GLY A 171 21.89 -6.49 10.58
CA GLY A 171 21.08 -5.30 10.83
C GLY A 171 19.70 -5.43 10.19
N VAL A 172 18.66 -4.94 10.87
CA VAL A 172 17.29 -4.96 10.36
C VAL A 172 16.77 -3.54 10.23
N TYR A 173 16.48 -3.12 9.00
CA TYR A 173 15.72 -1.90 8.71
C TYR A 173 14.25 -2.26 8.55
N GLN A 174 13.38 -1.66 9.35
CA GLN A 174 11.96 -2.03 9.38
C GLN A 174 11.05 -0.82 9.34
N ARG A 175 9.87 -0.98 8.71
CA ARG A 175 8.83 0.04 8.62
C ARG A 175 7.46 -0.59 8.85
N GLY A 176 6.60 0.14 9.55
CA GLY A 176 5.21 -0.27 9.70
C GLY A 176 4.45 -0.17 8.39
N CYS A 177 3.47 -1.03 8.21
CA CYS A 177 2.48 -0.86 7.16
C CYS A 177 1.38 0.08 7.67
N ILE A 178 1.15 1.20 6.98
CA ILE A 178 0.03 2.12 7.29
C ILE A 178 -1.30 1.57 6.81
N THR A 179 -1.27 0.77 5.75
CA THR A 179 -2.40 -0.02 5.27
C THR A 179 -1.87 -1.41 4.95
N SER A 180 -2.55 -2.43 5.43
CA SER A 180 -2.14 -3.81 5.22
C SER A 180 -3.33 -4.68 4.82
N ASN A 181 -3.03 -5.84 4.23
CA ASN A 181 -4.03 -6.84 3.85
C ASN A 181 -5.04 -6.35 2.79
N LEU A 182 -4.59 -5.54 1.85
CA LEU A 182 -5.37 -5.25 0.65
C LEU A 182 -5.27 -6.47 -0.27
N VAL A 183 -6.25 -7.36 -0.18
CA VAL A 183 -6.28 -8.61 -0.94
C VAL A 183 -6.83 -8.32 -2.33
N CYS A 184 -5.93 -8.23 -3.31
CA CYS A 184 -6.26 -8.12 -4.73
C CYS A 184 -6.59 -9.49 -5.33
N THR A 185 -7.16 -9.53 -6.53
CA THR A 185 -7.49 -10.79 -7.22
C THR A 185 -6.25 -11.66 -7.47
N ASN A 186 -5.10 -11.03 -7.72
CA ASN A 186 -3.84 -11.69 -8.05
C ASN A 186 -2.81 -11.74 -6.91
N GLY A 187 -2.96 -10.97 -5.83
CA GLY A 187 -1.95 -10.87 -4.79
C GLY A 187 -2.40 -10.12 -3.55
N VAL A 188 -1.46 -9.73 -2.71
CA VAL A 188 -1.68 -8.93 -1.51
C VAL A 188 -0.86 -7.66 -1.57
N VAL A 189 -1.48 -6.53 -1.26
CA VAL A 189 -0.82 -5.22 -1.21
C VAL A 189 -0.73 -4.73 0.24
N HIS A 190 0.44 -4.24 0.61
CA HIS A 190 0.71 -3.52 1.86
C HIS A 190 1.33 -2.17 1.54
N ILE A 191 0.81 -1.08 2.12
CA ILE A 191 1.37 0.25 1.95
C ILE A 191 2.26 0.57 3.15
N LEU A 192 3.54 0.88 2.89
CA LEU A 192 4.52 1.18 3.93
C LEU A 192 4.36 2.60 4.48
N SER A 193 4.76 2.82 5.73
CA SER A 193 4.78 4.15 6.36
C SER A 193 5.96 5.01 5.90
N SER A 194 7.05 4.39 5.46
CA SER A 194 8.19 5.03 4.81
C SER A 194 8.97 3.99 4.00
N ARG A 195 9.83 4.45 3.09
CA ARG A 195 10.65 3.54 2.28
C ARG A 195 11.63 2.74 3.12
N LEU A 196 11.95 1.55 2.63
CA LEU A 196 13.09 0.78 3.11
C LEU A 196 14.36 1.25 2.38
N ILE A 197 15.50 1.14 3.04
CA ILE A 197 16.79 1.39 2.37
C ILE A 197 17.11 0.15 1.54
N ILE A 198 17.02 0.28 0.22
CA ILE A 198 17.35 -0.78 -0.73
C ILE A 198 18.78 -0.58 -1.20
N VAL A 199 19.58 -1.64 -1.14
CA VAL A 199 20.90 -1.65 -1.77
C VAL A 199 20.67 -1.98 -3.26
N VAL A 200 20.96 -1.01 -4.11
CA VAL A 200 20.86 -1.11 -5.57
C VAL A 200 22.22 -1.43 -6.14
#